data_fb5dc173eabcc5946493c804521367f6
#
_entry.id   fb5dc173eabcc5946493c804521367f6
#
_cell.length_a   1.000
_cell.length_b   1.000
_cell.length_c   1.000
_cell.angle_alpha   90.00
_cell.angle_beta   90.00
_cell.angle_gamma   90.00
#
_symmetry.space_group_name_H-M   'P 1'
#
loop_
_entity.id
_entity.type
_entity.pdbx_description
1 polymer ?
#
loop_
_entity_poly.entity_id
_entity_poly.type
_entity_poly.pdbx_seq_one_letter_code
_entity_poly.pdbx_strand_id
1 'polypeptide(L)'
;LGVPDAAMAISALPGHRLVLEGRGREALRLSAVGSGLAVAVALPLAVPITWLMTHAYPVVRANLWIVLGGVVCLLVITESSTEAMVGGLVSFGLAAALGWTTLDVTPEAPLGAGSMLTPLLTGLFGAPILLDAMGGGGVPPQADAKLTMGRRDLGLTAGAGSVAGAVVGYLPGISAAIASVLA
;
A
#
# COMPACT_ATOMS: atom_id res chain seq x y z
N LEU A 1 -0.39 4.32 -13.48
CA LEU A 1 -0.82 5.14 -12.36
C LEU A 1 -2.34 5.07 -12.28
N GLY A 2 -2.89 4.37 -11.31
CA GLY A 2 -4.33 4.28 -11.12
C GLY A 2 -4.90 2.88 -11.32
N VAL A 3 -4.11 1.83 -11.10
CA VAL A 3 -4.68 0.48 -10.94
C VAL A 3 -5.42 0.47 -9.60
N PRO A 4 -6.73 0.19 -9.59
CA PRO A 4 -7.51 0.13 -8.36
C PRO A 4 -7.15 -1.15 -7.58
N ASP A 5 -6.13 -1.05 -6.77
CA ASP A 5 -5.67 -2.08 -5.86
C ASP A 5 -5.53 -1.49 -4.45
N ALA A 6 -6.05 -2.18 -3.45
CA ALA A 6 -5.95 -1.77 -2.07
C ALA A 6 -4.50 -1.54 -1.62
N ALA A 7 -3.57 -2.39 -2.07
CA ALA A 7 -2.16 -2.27 -1.75
C ALA A 7 -1.50 -1.02 -2.36
N MET A 8 -2.08 -0.47 -3.43
CA MET A 8 -1.55 0.69 -4.15
C MET A 8 -2.31 1.99 -3.85
N ALA A 9 -3.45 1.92 -3.12
CA ALA A 9 -4.33 3.07 -2.92
C ALA A 9 -3.60 4.28 -2.33
N ILE A 10 -2.76 4.08 -1.32
CA ILE A 10 -2.02 5.16 -0.66
C ILE A 10 -0.82 5.60 -1.50
N SER A 11 -0.07 4.68 -2.08
CA SER A 11 1.12 4.97 -2.88
C SER A 11 0.81 5.61 -4.24
N ALA A 12 -0.41 5.43 -4.76
CA ALA A 12 -0.85 6.05 -6.01
C ALA A 12 -1.18 7.55 -5.86
N LEU A 13 -1.59 8.01 -4.68
CA LEU A 13 -2.05 9.39 -4.44
C LEU A 13 -1.02 10.45 -4.84
N PRO A 14 0.27 10.39 -4.44
CA PRO A 14 1.26 11.38 -4.83
C PRO A 14 1.48 11.43 -6.36
N GLY A 15 1.51 10.26 -7.00
CA GLY A 15 1.65 10.15 -8.45
C GLY A 15 0.43 10.73 -9.19
N HIS A 16 -0.77 10.45 -8.69
CA HIS A 16 -2.01 11.00 -9.25
C HIS A 16 -2.06 12.52 -9.16
N ARG A 17 -1.66 13.09 -8.02
CA ARG A 17 -1.55 14.53 -7.84
C ARG A 17 -0.62 15.18 -8.87
N LEU A 18 0.56 14.61 -9.11
CA LEU A 18 1.48 15.09 -10.14
C LEU A 18 0.87 15.04 -11.55
N VAL A 19 0.06 14.02 -11.85
CA VAL A 19 -0.67 13.93 -13.12
C VAL A 19 -1.69 15.07 -13.25
N LEU A 20 -2.44 15.36 -12.21
CA LEU A 20 -3.41 16.46 -12.18
C LEU A 20 -2.71 17.84 -12.29
N GLU A 21 -1.48 17.98 -11.80
CA GLU A 21 -0.64 19.16 -11.95
C GLU A 21 0.02 19.27 -13.34
N GLY A 22 -0.25 18.34 -14.27
CA GLY A 22 0.37 18.29 -15.60
C GLY A 22 1.81 17.74 -15.60
N ARG A 23 2.30 17.15 -14.51
CA ARG A 23 3.65 16.61 -14.30
C ARG A 23 3.71 15.07 -14.35
N GLY A 24 2.83 14.44 -15.11
CA GLY A 24 2.73 12.98 -15.16
C GLY A 24 4.00 12.28 -15.64
N ARG A 25 4.79 12.90 -16.53
CA ARG A 25 6.09 12.36 -16.96
C ARG A 25 7.10 12.31 -15.81
N GLU A 26 7.07 13.29 -14.92
CA GLU A 26 7.90 13.29 -13.70
C GLU A 26 7.46 12.17 -12.75
N ALA A 27 6.15 11.99 -12.55
CA ALA A 27 5.62 10.89 -11.75
C ALA A 27 6.08 9.53 -12.26
N LEU A 28 6.06 9.30 -13.58
CA LEU A 28 6.55 8.07 -14.20
C LEU A 28 8.04 7.87 -13.99
N ARG A 29 8.85 8.91 -14.16
CA ARG A 29 10.30 8.86 -13.94
C ARG A 29 10.65 8.57 -12.48
N LEU A 30 9.97 9.25 -11.54
CA LEU A 30 10.14 9.01 -10.10
C LEU A 30 9.79 7.56 -9.74
N SER A 31 8.66 7.07 -10.25
CA SER A 31 8.23 5.68 -10.02
C SER A 31 9.24 4.68 -10.59
N ALA A 32 9.71 4.88 -11.82
CA ALA A 32 10.67 3.99 -12.47
C ALA A 32 12.03 3.96 -11.75
N VAL A 33 12.56 5.14 -11.41
CA VAL A 33 13.85 5.26 -10.71
C VAL A 33 13.72 4.73 -9.28
N GLY A 34 12.64 5.09 -8.57
CA GLY A 34 12.37 4.61 -7.22
C GLY A 34 12.25 3.08 -7.18
N SER A 35 11.50 2.48 -8.10
CA SER A 35 11.37 1.01 -8.20
C SER A 35 12.70 0.34 -8.54
N GLY A 36 13.48 0.91 -9.46
CA GLY A 36 14.80 0.38 -9.82
C GLY A 36 15.78 0.41 -8.64
N LEU A 37 15.83 1.52 -7.90
CA LEU A 37 16.65 1.63 -6.69
C LEU A 37 16.16 0.70 -5.59
N ALA A 38 14.84 0.58 -5.41
CA ALA A 38 14.25 -0.32 -4.42
C ALA A 38 14.65 -1.78 -4.68
N VAL A 39 14.60 -2.23 -5.93
CA VAL A 39 15.05 -3.58 -6.33
C VAL A 39 16.55 -3.75 -6.09
N ALA A 40 17.36 -2.75 -6.45
CA ALA A 40 18.81 -2.80 -6.24
C ALA A 40 19.19 -2.91 -4.75
N VAL A 41 18.42 -2.31 -3.85
CA VAL A 41 18.61 -2.42 -2.40
C VAL A 41 18.00 -3.72 -1.85
N ALA A 42 16.83 -4.13 -2.35
CA ALA A 42 16.13 -5.32 -1.87
C ALA A 42 16.89 -6.62 -2.19
N LEU A 43 17.57 -6.70 -3.35
CA LEU A 43 18.32 -7.90 -3.73
C LEU A 43 19.40 -8.31 -2.71
N PRO A 44 20.34 -7.43 -2.29
CA PRO A 44 21.31 -7.80 -1.27
C PRO A 44 20.67 -8.00 0.12
N LEU A 45 19.57 -7.31 0.42
CA LEU A 45 18.86 -7.47 1.69
C LEU A 45 18.05 -8.76 1.76
N ALA A 46 17.69 -9.36 0.64
CA ALA A 46 16.88 -10.58 0.60
C ALA A 46 17.51 -11.73 1.38
N VAL A 47 18.83 -11.93 1.26
CA VAL A 47 19.54 -13.01 1.95
C VAL A 47 19.53 -12.83 3.46
N PRO A 48 20.01 -11.71 4.05
CA PRO A 48 20.02 -11.54 5.50
C PRO A 48 18.61 -11.49 6.09
N ILE A 49 17.63 -10.89 5.39
CA ILE A 49 16.25 -10.84 5.87
C ILE A 49 15.62 -12.23 5.86
N THR A 50 15.82 -13.03 4.81
CA THR A 50 15.32 -14.42 4.78
C THR A 50 15.94 -15.23 5.91
N TRP A 51 17.24 -15.11 6.15
CA TRP A 51 17.91 -15.77 7.26
C TRP A 51 17.31 -15.34 8.61
N LEU A 52 17.12 -14.05 8.82
CA LEU A 52 16.49 -13.52 10.03
C LEU A 52 15.06 -14.06 10.19
N MET A 53 14.27 -14.05 9.13
CA MET A 53 12.87 -14.47 9.16
C MET A 53 12.72 -15.98 9.38
N THR A 54 13.61 -16.82 8.86
CA THR A 54 13.55 -18.26 9.17
C THR A 54 13.64 -18.54 10.66
N HIS A 55 14.34 -17.70 11.42
CA HIS A 55 14.48 -17.83 12.88
C HIS A 55 13.38 -17.07 13.64
N ALA A 56 13.00 -15.88 13.18
CA ALA A 56 12.01 -15.04 13.85
C ALA A 56 10.56 -15.45 13.54
N TYR A 57 10.28 -16.02 12.37
CA TYR A 57 8.93 -16.32 11.90
C TYR A 57 8.11 -17.21 12.86
N PRO A 58 8.65 -18.27 13.48
CA PRO A 58 7.89 -19.06 14.44
C PRO A 58 7.36 -18.22 15.61
N VAL A 59 8.17 -17.27 16.10
CA VAL A 59 7.80 -16.37 17.21
C VAL A 59 6.76 -15.36 16.73
N VAL A 60 6.97 -14.77 15.56
CA VAL A 60 6.02 -13.82 14.94
C VAL A 60 4.67 -14.50 14.70
N ARG A 61 4.67 -15.70 14.15
CA ARG A 61 3.44 -16.46 13.89
C ARG A 61 2.68 -16.80 15.18
N ALA A 62 3.39 -17.21 16.23
CA ALA A 62 2.76 -17.51 17.52
C ALA A 62 2.11 -16.28 18.17
N ASN A 63 2.64 -15.08 17.89
CA ASN A 63 2.19 -13.80 18.46
C ASN A 63 1.59 -12.86 17.40
N LEU A 64 1.08 -13.40 16.31
CA LEU A 64 0.60 -12.60 15.16
C LEU A 64 -0.46 -11.58 15.56
N TRP A 65 -1.35 -11.93 16.48
CA TRP A 65 -2.39 -11.03 16.99
C TRP A 65 -1.81 -9.80 17.72
N ILE A 66 -0.67 -9.97 18.44
CA ILE A 66 0.05 -8.85 19.08
C ILE A 66 0.68 -7.95 18.02
N VAL A 67 1.32 -8.56 17.01
CA VAL A 67 1.97 -7.81 15.91
C VAL A 67 0.95 -7.00 15.13
N LEU A 68 -0.15 -7.61 14.72
CA LEU A 68 -1.22 -6.93 13.98
C LEU A 68 -1.91 -5.86 14.83
N GLY A 69 -2.22 -6.16 16.09
CA GLY A 69 -2.77 -5.19 17.03
C GLY A 69 -1.83 -4.00 17.25
N GLY A 70 -0.53 -4.27 17.38
CA GLY A 70 0.50 -3.23 17.49
C GLY A 70 0.57 -2.33 16.26
N VAL A 71 0.48 -2.88 15.06
CA VAL A 71 0.45 -2.10 13.81
C VAL A 71 -0.81 -1.22 13.75
N VAL A 72 -1.98 -1.75 14.10
CA VAL A 72 -3.22 -0.97 14.14
C VAL A 72 -3.12 0.16 15.18
N CYS A 73 -2.62 -0.14 16.38
CA CYS A 73 -2.40 0.89 17.40
C CYS A 73 -1.44 1.98 16.92
N LEU A 74 -0.34 1.59 16.27
CA LEU A 74 0.63 2.53 15.73
C LEU A 74 -0.01 3.44 14.69
N LEU A 75 -0.75 2.88 13.73
CA LEU A 75 -1.44 3.67 12.71
C LEU A 75 -2.44 4.65 13.32
N VAL A 76 -3.24 4.21 14.30
CA VAL A 76 -4.21 5.07 14.97
C VAL A 76 -3.52 6.19 15.78
N ILE A 77 -2.45 5.89 16.51
CA ILE A 77 -1.74 6.89 17.33
C ILE A 77 -1.00 7.91 16.46
N THR A 78 -0.60 7.53 15.25
CA THR A 78 0.11 8.42 14.31
C THR A 78 -0.85 9.44 13.66
N GLU A 79 -2.17 9.27 13.82
CA GLU A 79 -3.15 10.23 13.31
C GLU A 79 -3.03 11.59 14.01
N SER A 80 -3.21 12.66 13.23
CA SER A 80 -2.95 14.03 13.64
C SER A 80 -4.03 14.65 14.54
N SER A 81 -5.22 14.04 14.61
CA SER A 81 -6.35 14.54 15.40
C SER A 81 -7.15 13.41 16.07
N THR A 82 -7.78 13.73 17.20
CA THR A 82 -8.64 12.78 17.92
C THR A 82 -9.83 12.30 17.07
N GLU A 83 -10.35 13.17 16.21
CA GLU A 83 -11.43 12.81 15.29
C GLU A 83 -10.96 11.79 14.25
N ALA A 84 -9.75 11.95 13.70
CA ALA A 84 -9.14 11.00 12.79
C ALA A 84 -8.84 9.66 13.48
N MET A 85 -8.37 9.68 14.74
CA MET A 85 -8.16 8.48 15.54
C MET A 85 -9.46 7.68 15.73
N VAL A 86 -10.55 8.37 16.11
CA VAL A 86 -11.86 7.73 16.26
C VAL A 86 -12.37 7.22 14.92
N GLY A 87 -12.21 8.00 13.84
CA GLY A 87 -12.56 7.59 12.49
C GLY A 87 -11.79 6.34 12.04
N GLY A 88 -10.49 6.29 12.35
CA GLY A 88 -9.63 5.13 12.08
C GLY A 88 -10.09 3.88 12.82
N LEU A 89 -10.41 4.00 14.11
CA LEU A 89 -10.94 2.88 14.92
C LEU A 89 -12.29 2.39 14.41
N VAL A 90 -13.19 3.30 14.05
CA VAL A 90 -14.49 2.94 13.47
C VAL A 90 -14.32 2.23 12.14
N SER A 91 -13.47 2.76 11.25
CA SER A 91 -13.16 2.15 9.96
C SER A 91 -12.55 0.76 10.12
N PHE A 92 -11.61 0.60 11.07
CA PHE A 92 -11.02 -0.70 11.39
C PHE A 92 -12.08 -1.68 11.92
N GLY A 93 -12.96 -1.24 12.83
CA GLY A 93 -14.03 -2.07 13.36
C GLY A 93 -15.02 -2.52 12.28
N LEU A 94 -15.40 -1.62 11.38
CA LEU A 94 -16.26 -1.94 10.23
C LEU A 94 -15.58 -2.92 9.27
N ALA A 95 -14.30 -2.70 8.97
CA ALA A 95 -13.52 -3.60 8.11
C ALA A 95 -13.37 -5.00 8.76
N ALA A 96 -13.14 -5.06 10.06
CA ALA A 96 -13.07 -6.31 10.81
C ALA A 96 -14.41 -7.07 10.80
N ALA A 97 -15.52 -6.38 11.03
CA ALA A 97 -16.85 -6.95 10.96
C ALA A 97 -17.18 -7.47 9.56
N LEU A 98 -16.84 -6.69 8.54
CA LEU A 98 -17.01 -7.08 7.14
C LEU A 98 -16.17 -8.30 6.80
N GLY A 99 -14.90 -8.33 7.20
CA GLY A 99 -14.01 -9.48 7.01
C GLY A 99 -14.55 -10.73 7.72
N TRP A 100 -15.00 -10.60 8.96
CA TRP A 100 -15.58 -11.71 9.73
C TRP A 100 -16.80 -12.33 9.05
N THR A 101 -17.65 -11.52 8.44
CA THR A 101 -18.89 -11.99 7.80
C THR A 101 -18.69 -12.51 6.38
N THR A 102 -17.61 -12.11 5.69
CA THR A 102 -17.46 -12.36 4.25
C THR A 102 -16.31 -13.28 3.88
N LEU A 103 -15.23 -13.34 4.67
CA LEU A 103 -14.03 -14.06 4.25
C LEU A 103 -14.22 -15.59 4.20
N ASP A 104 -15.11 -16.14 5.03
CA ASP A 104 -15.45 -17.57 5.03
C ASP A 104 -16.46 -17.96 3.95
N VAL A 105 -17.04 -16.98 3.26
CA VAL A 105 -17.97 -17.24 2.16
C VAL A 105 -17.17 -17.57 0.90
N THR A 106 -17.38 -18.79 0.39
CA THR A 106 -16.81 -19.23 -0.90
C THR A 106 -17.87 -19.03 -1.99
N PRO A 107 -17.77 -17.97 -2.80
CA PRO A 107 -18.74 -17.77 -3.86
C PRO A 107 -18.54 -18.79 -4.99
N GLU A 108 -19.59 -19.45 -5.40
CA GLU A 108 -19.63 -20.19 -6.66
C GLU A 108 -19.66 -19.19 -7.82
N ALA A 109 -18.50 -18.68 -8.20
CA ALA A 109 -18.40 -17.70 -9.29
C ALA A 109 -18.06 -18.40 -10.62
N PRO A 110 -18.71 -18.04 -11.73
CA PRO A 110 -18.45 -18.61 -13.06
C PRO A 110 -16.99 -18.46 -13.52
N LEU A 111 -16.27 -17.48 -12.97
CA LEU A 111 -14.88 -17.14 -13.29
C LEU A 111 -13.87 -17.66 -12.27
N GLY A 112 -14.27 -18.58 -11.37
CA GLY A 112 -13.36 -19.25 -10.45
C GLY A 112 -12.79 -18.36 -9.33
N ALA A 113 -13.50 -17.30 -8.91
CA ALA A 113 -13.15 -16.53 -7.72
C ALA A 113 -13.39 -17.42 -6.47
N GLY A 114 -12.37 -18.20 -6.10
CA GLY A 114 -12.44 -19.10 -4.94
C GLY A 114 -12.39 -18.40 -3.57
N SER A 115 -12.43 -17.06 -3.54
CA SER A 115 -12.34 -16.26 -2.31
C SER A 115 -13.12 -14.96 -2.47
N MET A 116 -13.82 -14.56 -1.42
CA MET A 116 -14.55 -13.29 -1.35
C MET A 116 -13.62 -12.05 -1.28
N LEU A 117 -12.34 -12.25 -1.04
CA LEU A 117 -11.37 -11.17 -0.88
C LEU A 117 -11.26 -10.30 -2.16
N THR A 118 -11.17 -10.94 -3.33
CA THR A 118 -11.04 -10.24 -4.62
C THR A 118 -12.25 -9.35 -4.93
N PRO A 119 -13.50 -9.86 -4.93
CA PRO A 119 -14.66 -9.01 -5.18
C PRO A 119 -14.86 -7.93 -4.10
N LEU A 120 -14.53 -8.22 -2.85
CA LEU A 120 -14.61 -7.27 -1.75
C LEU A 120 -13.64 -6.09 -1.96
N LEU A 121 -12.37 -6.36 -2.25
CA LEU A 121 -11.38 -5.32 -2.50
C LEU A 121 -11.69 -4.54 -3.78
N THR A 122 -12.13 -5.23 -4.84
CA THR A 122 -12.53 -4.57 -6.09
C THR A 122 -13.75 -3.67 -5.86
N GLY A 123 -14.73 -4.10 -5.08
CA GLY A 123 -15.93 -3.31 -4.75
C GLY A 123 -15.58 -2.09 -3.89
N LEU A 124 -14.76 -2.26 -2.86
CA LEU A 124 -14.44 -1.18 -1.92
C LEU A 124 -13.47 -0.14 -2.51
N PHE A 125 -12.49 -0.56 -3.29
CA PHE A 125 -11.44 0.32 -3.79
C PHE A 125 -11.54 0.58 -5.30
N GLY A 126 -11.89 -0.44 -6.09
CA GLY A 126 -11.95 -0.32 -7.54
C GLY A 126 -13.20 0.41 -8.03
N ALA A 127 -14.37 -0.02 -7.60
CA ALA A 127 -15.63 0.54 -8.08
C ALA A 127 -15.78 2.04 -7.79
N PRO A 128 -15.49 2.58 -6.60
CA PRO A 128 -15.56 4.00 -6.33
C PRO A 128 -14.66 4.84 -7.25
N ILE A 129 -13.42 4.38 -7.49
CA ILE A 129 -12.47 5.07 -8.37
C ILE A 129 -12.97 5.07 -9.82
N LEU A 130 -13.54 3.96 -10.28
CA LEU A 130 -14.10 3.87 -11.64
C LEU A 130 -15.33 4.77 -11.79
N LEU A 131 -16.21 4.83 -10.79
CA LEU A 131 -17.38 5.71 -10.81
C LEU A 131 -16.97 7.19 -10.81
N ASP A 132 -15.99 7.56 -10.00
CA ASP A 132 -15.43 8.92 -9.97
C ASP A 132 -14.80 9.29 -11.33
N ALA A 133 -14.05 8.37 -11.93
CA ALA A 133 -13.42 8.56 -13.23
C ALA A 133 -14.45 8.74 -14.38
N MET A 134 -15.66 8.19 -14.26
CA MET A 134 -16.74 8.41 -15.25
C MET A 134 -17.26 9.86 -15.25
N GLY A 135 -17.19 10.56 -14.11
CA GLY A 135 -17.56 11.97 -13.98
C GLY A 135 -16.41 12.95 -14.22
N GLY A 136 -15.19 12.45 -14.38
CA GLY A 136 -13.98 13.25 -14.43
C GLY A 136 -13.73 13.98 -15.75
N GLY A 137 -13.10 15.15 -15.66
CA GLY A 137 -12.82 16.07 -16.79
C GLY A 137 -11.63 15.69 -17.67
N GLY A 138 -11.18 14.43 -17.70
CA GLY A 138 -10.03 14.01 -18.50
C GLY A 138 -8.67 14.35 -17.86
N VAL A 139 -7.60 13.91 -18.52
CA VAL A 139 -6.23 14.18 -18.07
C VAL A 139 -5.78 15.54 -18.59
N PRO A 140 -5.31 16.47 -17.75
CA PRO A 140 -4.82 17.76 -18.20
C PRO A 140 -3.59 17.62 -19.11
N PRO A 141 -3.28 18.63 -19.96
CA PRO A 141 -2.07 18.62 -20.77
C PRO A 141 -0.82 18.39 -19.94
N GLN A 142 0.02 17.45 -20.38
CA GLN A 142 1.22 17.03 -19.65
C GLN A 142 2.46 17.74 -20.17
N ALA A 143 3.15 18.46 -19.27
CA ALA A 143 4.43 19.09 -19.57
C ALA A 143 5.59 18.08 -19.48
N ASP A 144 6.68 18.36 -20.21
CA ASP A 144 7.92 17.60 -20.09
C ASP A 144 8.72 18.12 -18.88
N ALA A 145 8.35 17.65 -17.70
CA ALA A 145 8.97 18.05 -16.45
C ALA A 145 10.23 17.20 -16.17
N LYS A 146 11.29 17.88 -15.71
CA LYS A 146 12.49 17.21 -15.18
C LYS A 146 12.23 16.75 -13.74
N LEU A 147 13.02 15.77 -13.28
CA LEU A 147 13.02 15.36 -11.89
C LEU A 147 13.40 16.55 -11.01
N THR A 148 12.50 16.95 -10.11
CA THR A 148 12.75 18.03 -9.15
C THR A 148 13.40 17.53 -7.88
N MET A 149 13.30 16.23 -7.58
CA MET A 149 13.88 15.61 -6.40
C MET A 149 15.40 15.44 -6.53
N GLY A 150 16.13 15.82 -5.48
CA GLY A 150 17.58 15.66 -5.39
C GLY A 150 17.99 14.18 -5.37
N ARG A 151 19.20 13.87 -5.89
CA ARG A 151 19.70 12.47 -5.91
C ARG A 151 19.83 11.88 -4.50
N ARG A 152 20.16 12.70 -3.50
CA ARG A 152 20.29 12.28 -2.11
C ARG A 152 18.93 11.89 -1.53
N ASP A 153 17.93 12.73 -1.73
CA ASP A 153 16.57 12.50 -1.23
C ASP A 153 15.95 11.28 -1.90
N LEU A 154 16.19 11.12 -3.21
CA LEU A 154 15.77 9.96 -3.97
C LEU A 154 16.39 8.67 -3.43
N GLY A 155 17.68 8.69 -3.09
CA GLY A 155 18.38 7.55 -2.49
C GLY A 155 17.88 7.22 -1.09
N LEU A 156 17.64 8.23 -0.25
CA LEU A 156 17.14 8.04 1.12
C LEU A 156 15.72 7.50 1.12
N THR A 157 14.82 8.06 0.32
CA THR A 157 13.43 7.60 0.23
C THR A 157 13.34 6.20 -0.38
N ALA A 158 14.12 5.89 -1.43
CA ALA A 158 14.18 4.55 -1.99
C ALA A 158 14.74 3.53 -0.99
N GLY A 159 15.76 3.91 -0.20
CA GLY A 159 16.31 3.08 0.87
C GLY A 159 15.28 2.81 1.98
N ALA A 160 14.63 3.85 2.49
CA ALA A 160 13.59 3.74 3.51
C ALA A 160 12.44 2.85 3.02
N GLY A 161 11.92 3.12 1.80
CA GLY A 161 10.87 2.31 1.20
C GLY A 161 11.26 0.85 0.98
N SER A 162 12.52 0.58 0.61
CA SER A 162 13.02 -0.80 0.44
C SER A 162 13.08 -1.55 1.76
N VAL A 163 13.55 -0.91 2.83
CA VAL A 163 13.61 -1.52 4.17
C VAL A 163 12.21 -1.75 4.70
N ALA A 164 11.33 -0.75 4.63
CA ALA A 164 9.94 -0.87 5.07
C ALA A 164 9.21 -1.97 4.28
N GLY A 165 9.35 -1.99 2.95
CA GLY A 165 8.76 -3.01 2.10
C GLY A 165 9.31 -4.41 2.37
N ALA A 166 10.61 -4.54 2.63
CA ALA A 166 11.23 -5.81 2.98
C ALA A 166 10.70 -6.36 4.32
N VAL A 167 10.59 -5.51 5.36
CA VAL A 167 10.04 -5.90 6.67
C VAL A 167 8.57 -6.31 6.54
N VAL A 168 7.76 -5.46 5.90
CA VAL A 168 6.32 -5.70 5.74
C VAL A 168 6.04 -6.93 4.86
N GLY A 169 6.88 -7.18 3.83
CA GLY A 169 6.72 -8.32 2.93
C GLY A 169 6.83 -9.69 3.62
N TYR A 170 7.43 -9.76 4.79
CA TYR A 170 7.50 -10.99 5.59
C TYR A 170 6.41 -11.07 6.68
N LEU A 171 5.66 -10.00 6.89
CA LEU A 171 4.59 -9.98 7.90
C LEU A 171 3.25 -10.36 7.25
N PRO A 172 2.65 -11.50 7.62
CA PRO A 172 1.38 -11.90 7.05
C PRO A 172 0.27 -10.91 7.46
N GLY A 173 -0.60 -10.57 6.52
CA GLY A 173 -1.72 -9.66 6.76
C GLY A 173 -1.39 -8.17 6.66
N ILE A 174 -0.14 -7.79 6.38
CA ILE A 174 0.27 -6.40 6.19
C ILE A 174 0.54 -6.15 4.71
N SER A 175 -0.07 -5.11 4.16
CA SER A 175 0.05 -4.78 2.73
C SER A 175 1.17 -3.76 2.45
N ALA A 176 1.57 -3.67 1.19
CA ALA A 176 2.51 -2.65 0.72
C ALA A 176 2.04 -1.21 0.98
N ALA A 177 0.71 -1.00 1.11
CA ALA A 177 0.15 0.30 1.49
C ALA A 177 0.64 0.74 2.88
N ILE A 178 0.66 -0.17 3.86
CA ILE A 178 1.18 0.11 5.20
C ILE A 178 2.69 0.39 5.16
N ALA A 179 3.44 -0.34 4.33
CA ALA A 179 4.87 -0.08 4.14
C ALA A 179 5.11 1.35 3.63
N SER A 180 4.26 1.86 2.73
CA SER A 180 4.39 3.22 2.18
C SER A 180 4.04 4.34 3.17
N VAL A 181 3.26 4.03 4.21
CA VAL A 181 2.97 4.98 5.32
C VAL A 181 4.12 5.02 6.32
N LEU A 182 4.82 3.88 6.51
CA LEU A 182 5.92 3.76 7.47
C LEU A 182 7.26 4.27 6.92
N ALA A 183 7.39 4.41 5.60
CA ALA A 183 8.60 4.87 4.90
C ALA A 183 8.68 6.40 4.80
#